data_e730d597804d37dcd84fa87d4f70c599
#
_entry.id   e730d597804d37dcd84fa87d4f70c599
#
_cell.length_a   1.000
_cell.length_b   1.000
_cell.length_c   1.000
_cell.angle_alpha   90.00
_cell.angle_beta   90.00
_cell.angle_gamma   90.00
#
_symmetry.space_group_name_H-M   'P 1'
#
loop_
_entity.id
_entity.type
_entity.pdbx_description
1 polymer ?
#
loop_
_entity_poly.entity_id
_entity_poly.type
_entity_poly.pdbx_seq_one_letter_code
_entity_poly.pdbx_strand_id
1 'polypeptide(L)'
;MAKKVTVIKAAKAQKHTQEERRLKVCGYARVSTGSQAQATSYTAQVEYYTEKIESNPLWEFAGVYADEGISGTNVKHRDEFQMMIADCEDGNIDLILTKSITRFARNTVECIQTIRKLKEIGVGIYFEKENINTLSEKSELFITILASVAQGESENISSNNRWAIQKRFQDGTYILSLIHI
;
A
#
# COMPACT_ATOMS: atom_id res chain seq x y z
N MET A 1 -33.25 4.14 64.58
CA MET A 1 -32.59 4.98 63.56
C MET A 1 -32.83 4.37 62.18
N ALA A 2 -33.64 5.02 61.33
CA ALA A 2 -34.03 4.51 60.02
C ALA A 2 -32.92 4.88 58.99
N LYS A 3 -32.40 3.91 58.28
CA LYS A 3 -31.42 4.11 57.17
C LYS A 3 -32.16 4.69 55.95
N LYS A 4 -31.76 5.88 55.53
CA LYS A 4 -32.25 6.55 54.33
C LYS A 4 -31.55 5.93 53.11
N VAL A 5 -32.27 5.16 52.29
CA VAL A 5 -31.76 4.59 51.03
C VAL A 5 -31.93 5.63 49.93
N THR A 6 -30.83 6.13 49.38
CA THR A 6 -30.83 7.05 48.24
C THR A 6 -30.73 6.22 46.96
N VAL A 7 -31.77 6.16 46.16
CA VAL A 7 -31.81 5.50 44.85
C VAL A 7 -31.15 6.46 43.84
N ILE A 8 -29.95 6.14 43.41
CA ILE A 8 -29.28 6.84 42.30
C ILE A 8 -29.85 6.30 40.98
N LYS A 9 -30.68 7.11 40.33
CA LYS A 9 -31.14 6.78 38.97
C LYS A 9 -29.96 6.77 38.03
N ALA A 10 -29.69 5.61 37.42
CA ALA A 10 -28.70 5.50 36.36
C ALA A 10 -29.01 6.50 35.24
N ALA A 11 -28.07 7.37 34.94
CA ALA A 11 -28.16 8.26 33.79
C ALA A 11 -28.31 7.38 32.53
N LYS A 12 -29.38 7.58 31.77
CA LYS A 12 -29.53 6.98 30.44
C LYS A 12 -28.29 7.39 29.61
N ALA A 13 -27.43 6.43 29.31
CA ALA A 13 -26.41 6.61 28.30
C ALA A 13 -27.13 7.07 27.03
N GLN A 14 -26.89 8.31 26.63
CA GLN A 14 -27.25 8.79 25.32
C GLN A 14 -26.48 7.93 24.34
N LYS A 15 -27.18 7.03 23.62
CA LYS A 15 -26.69 6.44 22.40
C LYS A 15 -26.47 7.62 21.45
N HIS A 16 -25.23 8.13 21.37
CA HIS A 16 -24.79 8.83 20.20
C HIS A 16 -24.95 7.83 19.05
N THR A 17 -25.97 8.00 18.25
CA THR A 17 -25.99 7.55 16.87
C THR A 17 -24.85 8.32 16.19
N GLN A 18 -23.63 7.80 16.26
CA GLN A 18 -22.63 8.12 15.26
C GLN A 18 -23.29 7.65 13.96
N GLU A 19 -23.70 8.59 13.12
CA GLU A 19 -23.85 8.32 11.71
C GLU A 19 -22.53 7.68 11.33
N GLU A 20 -22.54 6.38 11.00
CA GLU A 20 -21.34 5.64 10.63
C GLU A 20 -20.80 6.33 9.38
N ARG A 21 -19.79 7.18 9.57
CA ARG A 21 -19.11 7.86 8.47
C ARG A 21 -18.65 6.79 7.49
N ARG A 22 -19.12 6.86 6.25
CA ARG A 22 -18.64 5.98 5.18
C ARG A 22 -17.15 6.17 4.99
N LEU A 23 -16.43 5.09 4.79
CA LEU A 23 -15.01 5.13 4.51
C LEU A 23 -14.78 5.65 3.10
N LYS A 24 -13.94 6.64 2.93
CA LYS A 24 -13.47 7.13 1.64
C LYS A 24 -12.50 6.12 1.04
N VAL A 25 -12.89 5.47 -0.04
CA VAL A 25 -12.16 4.35 -0.64
C VAL A 25 -11.72 4.68 -2.04
N CYS A 26 -10.43 4.49 -2.34
CA CYS A 26 -9.89 4.61 -3.69
C CYS A 26 -9.41 3.26 -4.24
N GLY A 27 -9.35 3.15 -5.56
CA GLY A 27 -8.69 2.04 -6.26
C GLY A 27 -7.28 2.44 -6.69
N TYR A 28 -6.31 1.52 -6.55
CA TYR A 28 -4.99 1.70 -7.15
C TYR A 28 -4.68 0.57 -8.13
N ALA A 29 -4.35 0.95 -9.36
CA ALA A 29 -4.03 0.04 -10.45
C ALA A 29 -2.65 0.32 -11.05
N ARG A 30 -2.00 -0.73 -11.57
CA ARG A 30 -0.80 -0.61 -12.40
C ARG A 30 -1.00 -1.39 -13.69
N VAL A 31 -1.09 -0.68 -14.81
CA VAL A 31 -1.32 -1.23 -16.14
C VAL A 31 0.00 -1.33 -16.92
N SER A 32 0.22 -2.43 -17.65
CA SER A 32 1.45 -2.62 -18.45
C SER A 32 1.38 -1.82 -19.75
N THR A 33 2.51 -1.20 -20.20
CA THR A 33 2.58 -0.41 -21.45
C THR A 33 2.78 -1.32 -22.66
N GLY A 34 1.93 -1.24 -23.68
CA GLY A 34 2.12 -1.87 -25.00
C GLY A 34 0.82 -2.24 -25.73
N SER A 35 0.37 -1.40 -26.65
CA SER A 35 -0.71 -1.60 -27.61
C SER A 35 -2.16 -1.27 -27.21
N GLN A 36 -3.02 -1.23 -28.21
CA GLN A 36 -4.46 -0.92 -28.13
C GLN A 36 -5.26 -1.74 -27.09
N ALA A 37 -4.75 -2.93 -26.70
CA ALA A 37 -5.28 -3.76 -25.63
C ALA A 37 -5.15 -3.12 -24.21
N GLN A 38 -4.39 -2.03 -24.06
CA GLN A 38 -4.14 -1.37 -22.77
C GLN A 38 -5.16 -0.31 -22.42
N ALA A 39 -5.66 0.47 -23.40
CA ALA A 39 -6.75 1.41 -23.15
C ALA A 39 -7.95 0.64 -22.59
N THR A 40 -8.22 -0.55 -23.16
CA THR A 40 -9.27 -1.47 -22.70
C THR A 40 -8.97 -2.00 -21.29
N SER A 41 -7.70 -2.30 -20.97
CA SER A 41 -7.31 -2.79 -19.66
C SER A 41 -7.37 -1.71 -18.57
N TYR A 42 -7.01 -0.46 -18.90
CA TYR A 42 -7.14 0.68 -17.98
C TYR A 42 -8.60 0.94 -17.64
N THR A 43 -9.43 1.14 -18.68
CA THR A 43 -10.87 1.38 -18.52
C THR A 43 -11.53 0.26 -17.71
N ALA A 44 -11.24 -0.99 -18.02
CA ALA A 44 -11.78 -2.13 -17.29
C ALA A 44 -11.36 -2.17 -15.81
N GLN A 45 -10.15 -1.71 -15.46
CA GLN A 45 -9.73 -1.62 -14.06
C GLN A 45 -10.40 -0.46 -13.34
N VAL A 46 -10.55 0.69 -13.99
CA VAL A 46 -11.29 1.83 -13.44
C VAL A 46 -12.76 1.44 -13.19
N GLU A 47 -13.43 0.84 -14.16
CA GLU A 47 -14.80 0.36 -14.04
C GLU A 47 -14.93 -0.66 -12.90
N TYR A 48 -14.01 -1.64 -12.83
CA TYR A 48 -14.00 -2.65 -11.77
C TYR A 48 -13.93 -2.04 -10.38
N TYR A 49 -12.97 -1.11 -10.13
CA TYR A 49 -12.85 -0.51 -8.80
C TYR A 49 -14.01 0.43 -8.49
N THR A 50 -14.51 1.17 -9.48
CA THR A 50 -15.69 2.03 -9.30
C THR A 50 -16.91 1.20 -8.91
N GLU A 51 -17.25 0.18 -9.67
CA GLU A 51 -18.38 -0.71 -9.38
C GLU A 51 -18.24 -1.39 -8.01
N LYS A 52 -17.03 -1.87 -7.70
CA LYS A 52 -16.76 -2.55 -6.43
C LYS A 52 -16.91 -1.62 -5.23
N ILE A 53 -16.45 -0.38 -5.34
CA ILE A 53 -16.53 0.60 -4.24
C ILE A 53 -17.98 1.05 -4.09
N GLU A 54 -18.66 1.40 -5.18
CA GLU A 54 -20.05 1.88 -5.16
C GLU A 54 -21.06 0.81 -4.73
N SER A 55 -20.75 -0.48 -4.96
CA SER A 55 -21.59 -1.59 -4.50
C SER A 55 -21.61 -1.77 -2.98
N ASN A 56 -20.65 -1.18 -2.25
CA ASN A 56 -20.58 -1.29 -0.80
C ASN A 56 -21.19 -0.04 -0.14
N PRO A 57 -22.31 -0.17 0.59
CA PRO A 57 -23.00 0.98 1.19
C PRO A 57 -22.20 1.69 2.29
N LEU A 58 -21.15 1.04 2.83
CA LEU A 58 -20.28 1.60 3.87
C LEU A 58 -19.11 2.40 3.27
N TRP A 59 -18.96 2.42 1.94
CA TRP A 59 -17.88 3.08 1.25
C TRP A 59 -18.35 4.31 0.49
N GLU A 60 -17.47 5.28 0.38
CA GLU A 60 -17.60 6.47 -0.45
C GLU A 60 -16.49 6.46 -1.48
N PHE A 61 -16.83 6.64 -2.75
CA PHE A 61 -15.87 6.61 -3.84
C PHE A 61 -14.96 7.85 -3.81
N ALA A 62 -13.65 7.62 -3.63
CA ALA A 62 -12.61 8.67 -3.59
C ALA A 62 -11.70 8.69 -4.83
N GLY A 63 -12.05 7.94 -5.89
CA GLY A 63 -11.30 7.93 -7.13
C GLY A 63 -10.56 6.63 -7.44
N VAL A 64 -9.95 6.58 -8.62
CA VAL A 64 -9.05 5.49 -9.04
C VAL A 64 -7.77 6.11 -9.59
N TYR A 65 -6.64 5.71 -9.00
CA TYR A 65 -5.30 6.10 -9.41
C TYR A 65 -4.67 4.98 -10.21
N ALA A 66 -4.12 5.27 -11.37
CA ALA A 66 -3.57 4.23 -12.22
C ALA A 66 -2.28 4.68 -12.91
N ASP A 67 -1.19 4.03 -12.53
CA ASP A 67 0.11 4.24 -13.17
C ASP A 67 0.34 3.27 -14.32
N GLU A 68 1.02 3.74 -15.35
CA GLU A 68 1.53 2.86 -16.39
C GLU A 68 2.70 2.02 -15.85
N GLY A 69 2.59 0.70 -15.97
CA GLY A 69 3.66 -0.23 -15.65
C GLY A 69 4.81 -0.11 -16.66
N ILE A 70 6.04 -0.18 -16.16
CA ILE A 70 7.25 -0.06 -16.98
C ILE A 70 7.44 -1.32 -17.82
N SER A 71 7.68 -1.15 -19.13
CA SER A 71 8.42 -2.10 -19.93
C SER A 71 9.87 -1.60 -20.07
N GLY A 72 10.83 -2.36 -19.47
CA GLY A 72 12.24 -2.22 -19.81
C GLY A 72 12.98 -1.05 -19.24
N THR A 73 13.47 -0.04 -19.67
CA THR A 73 14.58 0.83 -19.31
C THR A 73 14.21 2.23 -18.81
N ASN A 74 12.97 2.65 -18.85
CA ASN A 74 12.57 3.99 -18.40
C ASN A 74 11.92 3.94 -17.01
N VAL A 75 12.53 4.60 -16.04
CA VAL A 75 11.97 4.90 -14.73
C VAL A 75 10.91 5.98 -14.91
N LYS A 76 9.71 5.61 -15.37
CA LYS A 76 8.57 6.53 -15.33
C LYS A 76 8.22 6.80 -13.86
N HIS A 77 8.00 8.07 -13.55
CA HIS A 77 7.49 8.50 -12.26
C HIS A 77 6.13 7.85 -12.02
N ARG A 78 5.87 7.45 -10.78
CA ARG A 78 4.55 6.97 -10.32
C ARG A 78 3.76 8.17 -9.84
N ASP A 79 3.39 9.04 -10.77
CA ASP A 79 2.78 10.32 -10.42
C ASP A 79 1.41 10.11 -9.76
N GLU A 80 0.61 9.17 -10.29
CA GLU A 80 -0.68 8.79 -9.73
C GLU A 80 -0.56 8.16 -8.32
N PHE A 81 0.47 7.33 -8.11
CA PHE A 81 0.74 6.79 -6.78
C PHE A 81 1.12 7.89 -5.78
N GLN A 82 1.95 8.86 -6.19
CA GLN A 82 2.32 9.98 -5.32
C GLN A 82 1.13 10.88 -5.01
N MET A 83 0.26 11.14 -6.00
CA MET A 83 -0.98 11.88 -5.79
C MET A 83 -1.89 11.14 -4.79
N MET A 84 -2.07 9.84 -4.96
CA MET A 84 -2.83 9.01 -4.02
C MET A 84 -2.28 9.10 -2.59
N ILE A 85 -0.95 9.04 -2.43
CA ILE A 85 -0.33 9.15 -1.09
C ILE A 85 -0.57 10.55 -0.49
N ALA A 86 -0.46 11.62 -1.28
CA ALA A 86 -0.75 12.97 -0.83
C ALA A 86 -2.23 13.12 -0.39
N ASP A 87 -3.17 12.57 -1.17
CA ASP A 87 -4.59 12.56 -0.79
C ASP A 87 -4.88 11.74 0.48
N CYS A 88 -4.09 10.68 0.74
CA CYS A 88 -4.14 9.97 2.02
C CYS A 88 -3.67 10.85 3.19
N GLU A 89 -2.58 11.59 3.00
CA GLU A 89 -2.03 12.51 4.01
C GLU A 89 -2.98 13.68 4.30
N ASP A 90 -3.71 14.15 3.29
CA ASP A 90 -4.74 15.19 3.42
C ASP A 90 -6.06 14.69 4.03
N GLY A 91 -6.19 13.39 4.31
CA GLY A 91 -7.39 12.77 4.89
C GLY A 91 -8.56 12.65 3.90
N ASN A 92 -8.26 12.61 2.59
CA ASN A 92 -9.23 12.40 1.53
C ASN A 92 -9.49 10.91 1.25
N ILE A 93 -8.64 10.01 1.77
CA ILE A 93 -8.72 8.57 1.58
C ILE A 93 -8.56 7.86 2.94
N ASP A 94 -9.44 6.91 3.23
CA ASP A 94 -9.37 6.06 4.43
C ASP A 94 -8.92 4.63 4.10
N LEU A 95 -9.16 4.17 2.85
CA LEU A 95 -8.82 2.81 2.41
C LEU A 95 -8.41 2.78 0.93
N ILE A 96 -7.33 2.09 0.63
CA ILE A 96 -6.85 1.84 -0.73
C ILE A 96 -7.17 0.39 -1.10
N LEU A 97 -7.85 0.17 -2.23
CA LEU A 97 -8.02 -1.16 -2.83
C LEU A 97 -6.98 -1.38 -3.91
N THR A 98 -6.28 -2.49 -3.87
CA THR A 98 -5.33 -2.88 -4.92
C THR A 98 -5.33 -4.38 -5.13
N LYS A 99 -5.05 -4.81 -6.35
CA LYS A 99 -5.14 -6.21 -6.73
C LYS A 99 -4.15 -7.12 -6.01
N SER A 100 -2.93 -6.63 -5.77
CA SER A 100 -1.87 -7.41 -5.12
C SER A 100 -0.71 -6.51 -4.67
N ILE A 101 0.12 -7.03 -3.77
CA ILE A 101 1.35 -6.40 -3.30
C ILE A 101 2.26 -6.02 -4.46
N THR A 102 2.43 -6.92 -5.43
CA THR A 102 3.31 -6.72 -6.60
C THR A 102 2.81 -5.62 -7.54
N ARG A 103 1.53 -5.25 -7.45
CA ARG A 103 0.95 -4.11 -8.18
C ARG A 103 1.07 -2.82 -7.39
N PHE A 104 1.02 -2.91 -6.07
CA PHE A 104 1.12 -1.76 -5.17
C PHE A 104 2.54 -1.21 -5.07
N ALA A 105 3.55 -2.05 -4.87
CA ALA A 105 4.94 -1.64 -4.68
C ALA A 105 5.88 -2.21 -5.75
N ARG A 106 7.04 -1.57 -5.92
CA ARG A 106 8.11 -2.02 -6.84
C ARG A 106 8.97 -3.11 -6.23
N ASN A 107 9.14 -3.05 -4.93
CA ASN A 107 9.91 -4.01 -4.16
C ASN A 107 9.32 -4.14 -2.74
N THR A 108 9.77 -5.14 -2.01
CA THR A 108 9.26 -5.48 -0.69
C THR A 108 9.55 -4.39 0.35
N VAL A 109 10.70 -3.72 0.25
CA VAL A 109 11.10 -2.63 1.17
C VAL A 109 10.19 -1.42 1.02
N GLU A 110 9.96 -0.96 -0.23
CA GLU A 110 9.02 0.14 -0.53
C GLU A 110 7.61 -0.18 -0.02
N CYS A 111 7.16 -1.43 -0.23
CA CYS A 111 5.86 -1.88 0.25
C CYS A 111 5.70 -1.71 1.75
N ILE A 112 6.67 -2.21 2.53
CA ILE A 112 6.62 -2.15 4.00
C ILE A 112 6.66 -0.70 4.49
N GLN A 113 7.54 0.13 3.93
CA GLN A 113 7.66 1.54 4.30
C GLN A 113 6.34 2.28 4.06
N THR A 114 5.72 2.07 2.89
CA THR A 114 4.45 2.70 2.54
C THR A 114 3.31 2.20 3.44
N ILE A 115 3.22 0.88 3.70
CA ILE A 115 2.21 0.33 4.62
C ILE A 115 2.33 0.97 6.01
N ARG A 116 3.55 1.07 6.56
CA ARG A 116 3.77 1.67 7.89
C ARG A 116 3.37 3.13 7.92
N LYS A 117 3.82 3.92 6.92
CA LYS A 117 3.47 5.33 6.80
C LYS A 117 1.96 5.55 6.75
N LEU A 118 1.23 4.80 5.93
CA LEU A 118 -0.22 4.90 5.81
C LEU A 118 -0.94 4.44 7.07
N LYS A 119 -0.44 3.39 7.73
CA LYS A 119 -1.00 2.91 9.00
C LYS A 119 -0.85 3.94 10.13
N GLU A 120 0.25 4.69 10.19
CA GLU A 120 0.47 5.77 11.17
C GLU A 120 -0.57 6.89 11.06
N ILE A 121 -1.06 7.17 9.85
CA ILE A 121 -2.13 8.15 9.61
C ILE A 121 -3.53 7.54 9.57
N GLY A 122 -3.66 6.23 9.89
CA GLY A 122 -4.93 5.53 9.97
C GLY A 122 -5.52 5.08 8.63
N VAL A 123 -4.76 5.15 7.53
CA VAL A 123 -5.19 4.70 6.19
C VAL A 123 -4.87 3.23 5.99
N GLY A 124 -5.89 2.45 5.59
CA GLY A 124 -5.76 1.03 5.28
C GLY A 124 -5.38 0.76 3.83
N ILE A 125 -4.79 -0.42 3.59
CA ILE A 125 -4.62 -0.99 2.25
C ILE A 125 -5.24 -2.38 2.25
N TYR A 126 -6.10 -2.66 1.28
CA TYR A 126 -6.65 -3.99 1.06
C TYR A 126 -6.07 -4.62 -0.19
N PHE A 127 -5.29 -5.66 0.00
CA PHE A 127 -4.71 -6.50 -1.05
C PHE A 127 -5.68 -7.61 -1.40
N GLU A 128 -6.34 -7.52 -2.55
CA GLU A 128 -7.42 -8.44 -2.94
C GLU A 128 -6.94 -9.89 -3.10
N LYS A 129 -5.82 -10.08 -3.80
CA LYS A 129 -5.26 -11.42 -4.08
C LYS A 129 -4.83 -12.13 -2.80
N GLU A 130 -4.22 -11.40 -1.91
CA GLU A 130 -3.73 -11.90 -0.63
C GLU A 130 -4.82 -11.93 0.45
N ASN A 131 -5.96 -11.25 0.20
CA ASN A 131 -7.08 -11.09 1.13
C ASN A 131 -6.63 -10.50 2.48
N ILE A 132 -5.84 -9.44 2.44
CA ILE A 132 -5.24 -8.81 3.63
C ILE A 132 -5.61 -7.33 3.67
N ASN A 133 -6.14 -6.91 4.83
CA ASN A 133 -6.32 -5.50 5.18
C ASN A 133 -5.24 -5.10 6.19
N THR A 134 -4.44 -4.08 5.88
CA THR A 134 -3.30 -3.67 6.69
C THR A 134 -3.67 -3.08 8.05
N LEU A 135 -4.90 -2.64 8.26
CA LEU A 135 -5.41 -2.20 9.57
C LEU A 135 -5.90 -3.36 10.46
N SER A 136 -6.02 -4.57 9.92
CA SER A 136 -6.45 -5.73 10.71
C SER A 136 -5.33 -6.23 11.63
N GLU A 137 -5.69 -6.84 12.76
CA GLU A 137 -4.73 -7.47 13.68
C GLU A 137 -3.85 -8.53 12.98
N LYS A 138 -4.41 -9.26 12.02
CA LYS A 138 -3.70 -10.27 11.24
C LYS A 138 -2.60 -9.69 10.34
N SER A 139 -2.65 -8.39 10.06
CA SER A 139 -1.68 -7.71 9.19
C SER A 139 -0.28 -7.62 9.79
N GLU A 140 -0.14 -7.61 11.12
CA GLU A 140 1.17 -7.51 11.78
C GLU A 140 2.06 -8.72 11.47
N LEU A 141 1.49 -9.93 11.53
CA LEU A 141 2.22 -11.14 11.13
C LEU A 141 2.65 -11.06 9.66
N PHE A 142 1.75 -10.61 8.80
CA PHE A 142 2.02 -10.46 7.37
C PHE A 142 3.14 -9.44 7.10
N ILE A 143 3.09 -8.26 7.73
CA ILE A 143 4.13 -7.23 7.61
C ILE A 143 5.49 -7.76 8.13
N THR A 144 5.48 -8.55 9.20
CA THR A 144 6.68 -9.19 9.75
C THR A 144 7.28 -10.20 8.77
N ILE A 145 6.46 -11.02 8.13
CA ILE A 145 6.91 -11.97 7.10
C ILE A 145 7.50 -11.22 5.90
N LEU A 146 6.82 -10.18 5.41
CA LEU A 146 7.34 -9.34 4.34
C LEU A 146 8.68 -8.69 4.70
N ALA A 147 8.83 -8.20 5.94
CA ALA A 147 10.08 -7.62 6.41
C ALA A 147 11.23 -8.63 6.42
N SER A 148 10.97 -9.87 6.82
CA SER A 148 11.96 -10.95 6.81
C SER A 148 12.39 -11.31 5.37
N VAL A 149 11.45 -11.33 4.42
CA VAL A 149 11.74 -11.55 2.99
C VAL A 149 12.59 -10.40 2.43
N ALA A 150 12.22 -9.15 2.73
CA ALA A 150 12.96 -7.97 2.29
C ALA A 150 14.41 -7.96 2.80
N GLN A 151 14.63 -8.38 4.03
CA GLN A 151 15.96 -8.51 4.62
C GLN A 151 16.77 -9.58 3.89
N GLY A 152 16.19 -10.75 3.63
CA GLY A 152 16.86 -11.83 2.89
C GLY A 152 17.21 -11.45 1.45
N GLU A 153 16.35 -10.73 0.74
CA GLU A 153 16.63 -10.19 -0.59
C GLU A 153 17.81 -9.20 -0.57
N SER A 154 17.86 -8.31 0.42
CA SER A 154 18.93 -7.33 0.58
C SER A 154 20.29 -8.00 0.88
N GLU A 155 20.31 -9.02 1.74
CA GLU A 155 21.51 -9.80 2.05
C GLU A 155 22.03 -10.60 0.84
N ASN A 156 21.11 -11.19 0.07
CA ASN A 156 21.45 -11.91 -1.17
C ASN A 156 22.05 -10.98 -2.23
N ILE A 157 21.48 -9.78 -2.44
CA ILE A 157 22.02 -8.78 -3.36
C ILE A 157 23.41 -8.34 -2.91
N SER A 158 23.61 -8.09 -1.61
CA SER A 158 24.91 -7.69 -1.07
C SER A 158 25.97 -8.78 -1.24
N SER A 159 25.65 -10.05 -0.97
CA SER A 159 26.57 -11.18 -1.12
C SER A 159 26.91 -11.43 -2.59
N ASN A 160 25.93 -11.37 -3.48
CA ASN A 160 26.16 -11.49 -4.93
C ASN A 160 27.04 -10.37 -5.48
N ASN A 161 26.84 -9.12 -5.03
CA ASN A 161 27.69 -8.00 -5.42
C ASN A 161 29.12 -8.18 -4.92
N ARG A 162 29.33 -8.61 -3.67
CA ARG A 162 30.67 -8.91 -3.12
C ARG A 162 31.35 -10.01 -3.92
N TRP A 163 30.63 -11.10 -4.22
CA TRP A 163 31.15 -12.19 -5.02
C TRP A 163 31.54 -11.73 -6.43
N ALA A 164 30.70 -10.94 -7.11
CA ALA A 164 30.97 -10.40 -8.44
C ALA A 164 32.19 -9.48 -8.46
N ILE A 165 32.34 -8.63 -7.43
CA ILE A 165 33.52 -7.77 -7.25
C ILE A 165 34.77 -8.61 -7.04
N GLN A 166 34.72 -9.59 -6.14
CA GLN A 166 35.84 -10.49 -5.83
C GLN A 166 36.29 -11.27 -7.08
N LYS A 167 35.31 -11.77 -7.87
CA LYS A 167 35.63 -12.45 -9.13
C LYS A 167 36.29 -11.54 -10.13
N ARG A 168 35.83 -10.30 -10.32
CA ARG A 168 36.48 -9.30 -11.20
C ARG A 168 37.88 -8.97 -10.76
N PHE A 169 38.17 -8.93 -9.46
CA PHE A 169 39.55 -8.79 -8.96
C PHE A 169 40.41 -9.99 -9.31
N GLN A 170 39.91 -11.22 -9.14
CA GLN A 170 40.64 -12.45 -9.48
C GLN A 170 40.92 -12.56 -10.99
N ASP A 171 39.94 -12.16 -11.82
CA ASP A 171 40.03 -12.21 -13.27
C ASP A 171 40.84 -11.01 -13.87
N GLY A 172 41.31 -10.08 -13.03
CA GLY A 172 42.06 -8.89 -13.47
C GLY A 172 41.24 -7.88 -14.30
N THR A 173 39.92 -8.02 -14.30
CA THR A 173 38.99 -7.18 -15.09
C THR A 173 38.42 -6.01 -14.30
N TYR A 174 38.87 -5.77 -13.06
CA TYR A 174 38.40 -4.69 -12.22
C TYR A 174 39.01 -3.36 -12.64
N ILE A 175 38.23 -2.48 -13.25
CA ILE A 175 38.65 -1.13 -13.62
C ILE A 175 38.40 -0.21 -12.42
N LEU A 176 39.47 0.20 -11.75
CA LEU A 176 39.44 1.31 -10.80
C LEU A 176 39.19 2.59 -11.59
N SER A 177 38.01 3.16 -11.50
CA SER A 177 37.80 4.51 -12.05
C SER A 177 38.58 5.52 -11.20
N LEU A 178 39.67 6.01 -11.75
CA LEU A 178 40.50 7.10 -11.19
C LEU A 178 39.84 8.48 -11.35
N ILE A 179 38.53 8.56 -11.10
CA ILE A 179 37.80 9.84 -11.11
C ILE A 179 37.46 10.19 -9.68
N HIS A 180 38.45 10.52 -8.88
CA HIS A 180 38.36 11.43 -7.72
C HIS A 180 39.78 11.70 -7.19
N ILE A 181 40.47 12.60 -7.86
CA ILE A 181 41.46 13.48 -7.22
C ILE A 181 40.96 14.90 -7.46
#